data_c1907b6742cfa49138db01c37120c788
#
_entry.id   c1907b6742cfa49138db01c37120c788
#
_cell.length_a   1.000
_cell.length_b   1.000
_cell.length_c   1.000
_cell.angle_alpha   90.00
_cell.angle_beta   90.00
_cell.angle_gamma   90.00
#
_symmetry.space_group_name_H-M   'P 1'
#
loop_
_entity.id
_entity.type
_entity.pdbx_description
1 polymer ?
#
loop_
_entity_poly.entity_id
_entity_poly.type
_entity_poly.pdbx_seq_one_letter_code
_entity_poly.pdbx_strand_id
1 'polypeptide(L)'
;MTHAAHANDLGTAAAVETTRSADGTTIGWERVGSGPPLVVLHGGMRAGKHYRALADAMAHRYSVLLVDRRGRGHSGPGRDDDGVETEVADLAAVLAATGAERVFGHSAGASISLEAAHRLPIRELALYEPPVEPMSFDWLPAFEAALARGKTARAVSLAIAGLEVGPRGVPAWVMTLAARVLLHTAEGKDATALVRLLSRDVATVRSVQGRLERHASLSCRTLLLDGSASPAYLRRAVDALAAIIPGASRTTLARQSHNAPDMDGPVAVATELLAFYS
;
A
#
# COMPACT_ATOMS: atom_id res chain seq x y z
N MET A 1 44.00 -28.80 -11.16
CA MET A 1 42.68 -28.31 -11.69
C MET A 1 41.71 -28.24 -10.51
N THR A 2 41.63 -27.11 -9.88
CA THR A 2 40.81 -26.87 -8.68
C THR A 2 39.53 -26.21 -9.09
N HIS A 3 38.41 -26.93 -8.97
CA HIS A 3 37.06 -26.37 -9.13
C HIS A 3 36.78 -25.44 -7.95
N ALA A 4 36.69 -24.15 -8.23
CA ALA A 4 36.11 -23.18 -7.32
C ALA A 4 34.57 -23.37 -7.32
N ALA A 5 34.03 -23.85 -6.21
CA ALA A 5 32.61 -23.87 -5.95
C ALA A 5 32.13 -22.45 -5.79
N HIS A 6 31.20 -22.03 -6.65
CA HIS A 6 30.43 -20.82 -6.44
C HIS A 6 29.49 -21.08 -5.25
N ALA A 7 29.79 -20.44 -4.14
CA ALA A 7 28.86 -20.36 -3.02
C ALA A 7 27.64 -19.56 -3.49
N ASN A 8 26.50 -20.23 -3.60
CA ASN A 8 25.19 -19.60 -3.67
C ASN A 8 25.02 -18.80 -2.38
N ASP A 9 25.01 -17.49 -2.51
CA ASP A 9 24.61 -16.57 -1.44
C ASP A 9 23.12 -16.78 -1.17
N LEU A 10 22.84 -17.60 -0.16
CA LEU A 10 21.49 -17.82 0.37
C LEU A 10 21.02 -16.49 0.96
N GLY A 11 19.98 -15.93 0.38
CA GLY A 11 19.40 -14.65 0.74
C GLY A 11 19.35 -14.45 2.26
N THR A 12 20.00 -13.40 2.72
CA THR A 12 19.91 -12.93 4.11
C THR A 12 18.45 -12.79 4.50
N ALA A 13 18.04 -13.48 5.55
CA ALA A 13 16.70 -13.33 6.12
C ALA A 13 16.48 -11.83 6.36
N ALA A 14 15.36 -11.30 5.85
CA ALA A 14 15.02 -9.89 6.01
C ALA A 14 15.03 -9.54 7.50
N ALA A 15 15.78 -8.52 7.89
CA ALA A 15 15.84 -8.09 9.28
C ALA A 15 14.53 -7.37 9.62
N VAL A 16 13.86 -7.82 10.68
CA VAL A 16 12.69 -7.14 11.24
C VAL A 16 13.17 -6.08 12.22
N GLU A 17 12.74 -4.86 11.99
CA GLU A 17 13.04 -3.70 12.84
C GLU A 17 11.74 -3.09 13.35
N THR A 18 11.80 -2.38 14.47
CA THR A 18 10.62 -1.74 15.07
C THR A 18 10.95 -0.39 15.67
N THR A 19 9.93 0.47 15.75
CA THR A 19 9.97 1.72 16.53
C THR A 19 8.69 1.88 17.35
N ARG A 20 8.60 2.95 18.14
CA ARG A 20 7.38 3.33 18.87
C ARG A 20 6.74 4.55 18.24
N SER A 21 5.47 4.45 17.93
CA SER A 21 4.63 5.58 17.56
C SER A 21 4.39 6.51 18.75
N ALA A 22 3.86 7.68 18.51
CA ALA A 22 3.59 8.69 19.53
C ALA A 22 2.67 8.21 20.68
N ASP A 23 1.78 7.27 20.39
CA ASP A 23 0.87 6.65 21.36
C ASP A 23 1.47 5.39 22.04
N GLY A 24 2.75 5.08 21.77
CA GLY A 24 3.44 3.90 22.30
C GLY A 24 3.20 2.61 21.51
N THR A 25 2.38 2.62 20.45
CA THR A 25 2.17 1.45 19.58
C THR A 25 3.47 1.09 18.87
N THR A 26 3.83 -0.20 18.85
CA THR A 26 4.97 -0.69 18.06
C THR A 26 4.63 -0.63 16.59
N ILE A 27 5.52 -0.05 15.76
CA ILE A 27 5.45 -0.09 14.31
C ILE A 27 6.66 -0.86 13.80
N GLY A 28 6.41 -1.92 13.03
CA GLY A 28 7.44 -2.82 12.52
C GLY A 28 7.57 -2.75 11.00
N TRP A 29 8.74 -3.12 10.52
CA TRP A 29 9.04 -3.25 9.09
C TRP A 29 10.09 -4.31 8.82
N GLU A 30 10.04 -4.88 7.63
CA GLU A 30 11.14 -5.67 7.08
C GLU A 30 12.06 -4.77 6.25
N ARG A 31 13.38 -4.94 6.43
CA ARG A 31 14.38 -4.26 5.60
C ARG A 31 14.89 -5.20 4.51
N VAL A 32 14.86 -4.75 3.26
CA VAL A 32 15.33 -5.50 2.09
C VAL A 32 16.35 -4.66 1.31
N GLY A 33 17.53 -5.22 1.08
CA GLY A 33 18.61 -4.52 0.39
C GLY A 33 19.43 -3.57 1.27
N SER A 34 20.30 -2.81 0.64
CA SER A 34 21.21 -1.83 1.26
C SER A 34 21.25 -0.54 0.42
N GLY A 35 21.62 0.56 1.05
CA GLY A 35 21.65 1.88 0.41
C GLY A 35 20.73 2.88 1.08
N PRO A 36 20.39 4.01 0.42
CA PRO A 36 19.50 5.01 0.98
C PRO A 36 18.12 4.41 1.34
N PRO A 37 17.56 4.77 2.50
CA PRO A 37 16.29 4.20 2.93
C PRO A 37 15.11 4.72 2.09
N LEU A 38 14.19 3.78 1.77
CA LEU A 38 12.94 4.02 1.06
C LEU A 38 11.80 3.32 1.78
N VAL A 39 10.84 4.06 2.29
CA VAL A 39 9.64 3.49 2.93
C VAL A 39 8.63 3.07 1.87
N VAL A 40 8.10 1.85 2.02
CA VAL A 40 6.94 1.34 1.26
C VAL A 40 5.75 1.22 2.21
N LEU A 41 4.69 1.98 1.95
CA LEU A 41 3.45 1.97 2.72
C LEU A 41 2.33 1.30 1.93
N HIS A 42 1.91 0.14 2.40
CA HIS A 42 0.96 -0.73 1.70
C HIS A 42 -0.48 -0.22 1.68
N GLY A 43 -1.29 -0.73 0.74
CA GLY A 43 -2.71 -0.47 0.60
C GLY A 43 -3.60 -1.21 1.61
N GLY A 44 -4.91 -1.05 1.46
CA GLY A 44 -5.91 -1.80 2.23
C GLY A 44 -5.82 -3.31 1.95
N MET A 45 -6.20 -4.14 2.93
CA MET A 45 -6.12 -5.61 2.87
C MET A 45 -4.73 -6.15 2.56
N ARG A 46 -3.67 -5.40 2.83
CA ARG A 46 -2.26 -5.78 2.61
C ARG A 46 -1.44 -5.61 3.88
N ALA A 47 -0.23 -6.15 3.85
CA ALA A 47 0.85 -5.97 4.81
C ALA A 47 2.16 -5.78 4.04
N GLY A 48 3.22 -5.35 4.70
CA GLY A 48 4.52 -5.10 4.09
C GLY A 48 5.04 -6.27 3.24
N LYS A 49 4.92 -7.49 3.74
CA LYS A 49 5.37 -8.72 3.07
C LYS A 49 4.85 -8.91 1.63
N HIS A 50 3.67 -8.37 1.30
CA HIS A 50 3.10 -8.49 -0.05
C HIS A 50 3.87 -7.68 -1.11
N TYR A 51 4.70 -6.72 -0.67
CA TYR A 51 5.53 -5.89 -1.54
C TYR A 51 6.96 -6.43 -1.67
N ARG A 52 7.20 -7.69 -1.27
CA ARG A 52 8.52 -8.30 -1.29
C ARG A 52 9.14 -8.32 -2.69
N ALA A 53 8.38 -8.67 -3.72
CA ALA A 53 8.87 -8.68 -5.10
C ALA A 53 9.25 -7.28 -5.60
N LEU A 54 8.49 -6.24 -5.20
CA LEU A 54 8.85 -4.84 -5.45
C LEU A 54 10.17 -4.46 -4.77
N ALA A 55 10.31 -4.83 -3.49
CA ALA A 55 11.52 -4.54 -2.73
C ALA A 55 12.75 -5.26 -3.29
N ASP A 56 12.63 -6.53 -3.65
CA ASP A 56 13.72 -7.31 -4.25
C ASP A 56 14.20 -6.68 -5.58
N ALA A 57 13.29 -6.16 -6.40
CA ALA A 57 13.63 -5.45 -7.63
C ALA A 57 14.41 -4.15 -7.40
N MET A 58 14.27 -3.51 -6.23
CA MET A 58 14.90 -2.24 -5.86
C MET A 58 16.10 -2.40 -4.92
N ALA A 59 16.29 -3.57 -4.33
CA ALA A 59 17.26 -3.85 -3.26
C ALA A 59 18.73 -3.62 -3.64
N HIS A 60 19.03 -3.61 -4.94
CA HIS A 60 20.38 -3.34 -5.45
C HIS A 60 20.78 -1.85 -5.35
N ARG A 61 19.84 -0.93 -5.11
CA ARG A 61 20.09 0.51 -4.99
C ARG A 61 19.57 1.11 -3.68
N TYR A 62 18.54 0.54 -3.09
CA TYR A 62 17.85 1.08 -1.91
C TYR A 62 17.75 0.06 -0.78
N SER A 63 17.74 0.57 0.43
CA SER A 63 17.29 -0.15 1.60
C SER A 63 15.77 0.04 1.69
N VAL A 64 15.00 -0.92 1.15
CA VAL A 64 13.54 -0.86 1.08
C VAL A 64 12.94 -1.31 2.40
N LEU A 65 12.14 -0.44 3.02
CA LEU A 65 11.51 -0.65 4.32
C LEU A 65 10.04 -0.99 4.08
N LEU A 66 9.70 -2.27 4.16
CA LEU A 66 8.34 -2.78 4.00
C LEU A 66 7.57 -2.60 5.30
N VAL A 67 6.97 -1.45 5.50
CA VAL A 67 6.30 -1.08 6.75
C VAL A 67 4.96 -1.80 6.88
N ASP A 68 4.75 -2.45 8.02
CA ASP A 68 3.45 -2.94 8.41
C ASP A 68 2.67 -1.83 9.12
N ARG A 69 1.56 -1.39 8.55
CA ARG A 69 0.64 -0.47 9.22
C ARG A 69 0.04 -1.16 10.45
N ARG A 70 -0.37 -0.39 11.46
CA ARG A 70 -0.89 -0.95 12.72
C ARG A 70 -2.01 -1.99 12.52
N GLY A 71 -2.01 -3.02 13.36
CA GLY A 71 -2.90 -4.19 13.26
C GLY A 71 -2.44 -5.24 12.25
N ARG A 72 -1.25 -5.11 11.63
CA ARG A 72 -0.72 -6.02 10.61
C ARG A 72 0.72 -6.41 10.89
N GLY A 73 1.08 -7.61 10.43
CA GLY A 73 2.46 -8.09 10.42
C GLY A 73 3.18 -7.93 11.77
N HIS A 74 4.27 -7.21 11.75
CA HIS A 74 5.15 -6.95 12.90
C HIS A 74 4.72 -5.74 13.74
N SER A 75 3.65 -5.04 13.34
CA SER A 75 3.13 -3.89 14.08
C SER A 75 2.13 -4.29 15.17
N GLY A 76 2.06 -3.48 16.20
CA GLY A 76 1.11 -3.63 17.29
C GLY A 76 -0.34 -3.49 16.83
N PRO A 77 -1.31 -3.80 17.72
CA PRO A 77 -2.73 -3.77 17.40
C PRO A 77 -3.18 -2.36 17.04
N GLY A 78 -4.15 -2.28 16.14
CA GLY A 78 -4.87 -1.05 15.91
C GLY A 78 -6.06 -0.90 16.86
N ARG A 79 -6.55 0.33 17.01
CA ARG A 79 -7.71 0.70 17.80
C ARG A 79 -8.87 1.10 16.87
N ASP A 80 -10.09 1.12 17.39
CA ASP A 80 -11.27 1.48 16.60
C ASP A 80 -11.32 2.97 16.23
N ASP A 81 -10.66 3.82 17.02
CA ASP A 81 -10.54 5.27 16.80
C ASP A 81 -9.32 5.69 15.99
N ASP A 82 -8.51 4.74 15.53
CA ASP A 82 -7.39 5.03 14.63
C ASP A 82 -7.89 5.60 13.30
N GLY A 83 -7.28 6.71 12.90
CA GLY A 83 -7.56 7.40 11.65
C GLY A 83 -6.30 7.86 10.93
N VAL A 84 -6.45 8.74 9.95
CA VAL A 84 -5.33 9.25 9.16
C VAL A 84 -4.24 9.91 10.03
N GLU A 85 -4.63 10.63 11.08
CA GLU A 85 -3.67 11.29 11.99
C GLU A 85 -2.78 10.27 12.71
N THR A 86 -3.36 9.16 13.15
CA THR A 86 -2.63 8.06 13.77
C THR A 86 -1.67 7.39 12.79
N GLU A 87 -2.12 7.14 11.57
CA GLU A 87 -1.29 6.55 10.50
C GLU A 87 -0.13 7.49 10.10
N VAL A 88 -0.37 8.81 10.09
CA VAL A 88 0.68 9.81 9.84
C VAL A 88 1.69 9.85 10.99
N ALA A 89 1.24 9.72 12.24
CA ALA A 89 2.15 9.65 13.40
C ALA A 89 3.01 8.37 13.37
N ASP A 90 2.45 7.25 12.92
CA ASP A 90 3.19 6.00 12.72
C ASP A 90 4.28 6.16 11.67
N LEU A 91 3.94 6.75 10.52
CA LEU A 91 4.91 7.03 9.47
C LEU A 91 6.01 8.01 9.96
N ALA A 92 5.64 9.03 10.74
CA ALA A 92 6.59 9.95 11.35
C ALA A 92 7.62 9.22 12.22
N ALA A 93 7.18 8.26 13.04
CA ALA A 93 8.06 7.46 13.89
C ALA A 93 9.03 6.60 13.04
N VAL A 94 8.55 6.01 11.94
CA VAL A 94 9.39 5.22 11.02
C VAL A 94 10.43 6.12 10.34
N LEU A 95 10.02 7.28 9.81
CA LEU A 95 10.95 8.23 9.16
C LEU A 95 12.03 8.72 10.14
N ALA A 96 11.65 9.05 11.37
CA ALA A 96 12.59 9.47 12.42
C ALA A 96 13.58 8.37 12.79
N ALA A 97 13.13 7.11 12.90
CA ALA A 97 13.98 5.98 13.27
C ALA A 97 14.96 5.57 12.16
N THR A 98 14.59 5.80 10.89
CA THR A 98 15.33 5.28 9.73
C THR A 98 16.09 6.36 8.95
N GLY A 99 15.79 7.63 9.18
CA GLY A 99 16.29 8.76 8.39
C GLY A 99 15.78 8.75 6.95
N ALA A 100 14.69 8.03 6.66
CA ALA A 100 14.12 7.99 5.32
C ALA A 100 13.46 9.31 4.94
N GLU A 101 13.76 9.79 3.74
CA GLU A 101 13.14 10.97 3.13
C GLU A 101 12.38 10.61 1.84
N ARG A 102 12.39 9.31 1.48
CA ARG A 102 11.71 8.72 0.31
C ARG A 102 10.56 7.84 0.77
N VAL A 103 9.40 8.06 0.18
CA VAL A 103 8.20 7.28 0.51
C VAL A 103 7.49 6.85 -0.79
N PHE A 104 7.19 5.57 -0.89
CA PHE A 104 6.26 5.03 -1.86
C PHE A 104 4.99 4.58 -1.14
N GLY A 105 3.85 5.11 -1.54
CA GLY A 105 2.54 4.70 -1.04
C GLY A 105 1.68 4.05 -2.12
N HIS A 106 0.93 3.01 -1.75
CA HIS A 106 -0.03 2.36 -2.63
C HIS A 106 -1.45 2.47 -2.07
N SER A 107 -2.43 2.91 -2.89
CA SER A 107 -3.85 2.93 -2.52
C SER A 107 -4.10 3.68 -1.21
N ALA A 108 -4.66 3.06 -0.18
CA ALA A 108 -4.82 3.67 1.14
C ALA A 108 -3.49 4.18 1.72
N GLY A 109 -2.39 3.43 1.54
CA GLY A 109 -1.04 3.86 1.91
C GLY A 109 -0.60 5.10 1.12
N ALA A 110 -1.01 5.23 -0.14
CA ALA A 110 -0.74 6.43 -0.93
C ALA A 110 -1.50 7.66 -0.39
N SER A 111 -2.77 7.50 0.00
CA SER A 111 -3.53 8.59 0.63
C SER A 111 -2.92 9.03 1.96
N ILE A 112 -2.46 8.08 2.79
CA ILE A 112 -1.77 8.37 4.05
C ILE A 112 -0.44 9.10 3.78
N SER A 113 0.36 8.62 2.82
CA SER A 113 1.65 9.23 2.46
C SER A 113 1.49 10.64 1.91
N LEU A 114 0.42 10.88 1.14
CA LEU A 114 0.07 12.20 0.61
C LEU A 114 -0.29 13.18 1.75
N GLU A 115 -1.09 12.74 2.73
CA GLU A 115 -1.39 13.55 3.91
C GLU A 115 -0.15 13.81 4.78
N ALA A 116 0.71 12.82 4.93
CA ALA A 116 1.97 12.92 5.67
C ALA A 116 2.93 13.93 5.05
N ALA A 117 2.99 14.03 3.72
CA ALA A 117 3.91 14.92 3.00
C ALA A 117 3.67 16.42 3.26
N HIS A 118 2.52 16.80 3.79
CA HIS A 118 2.25 18.18 4.24
C HIS A 118 2.97 18.54 5.55
N ARG A 119 3.47 17.56 6.31
CA ARG A 119 3.93 17.78 7.70
C ARG A 119 5.27 17.11 8.01
N LEU A 120 5.62 16.07 7.27
CA LEU A 120 6.82 15.27 7.53
C LEU A 120 7.93 15.60 6.53
N PRO A 121 9.20 15.35 6.86
CA PRO A 121 10.35 15.68 6.02
C PRO A 121 10.50 14.70 4.85
N ILE A 122 9.45 14.54 4.04
CA ILE A 122 9.44 13.74 2.83
C ILE A 122 9.94 14.61 1.68
N ARG A 123 11.07 14.25 1.07
CA ARG A 123 11.64 14.97 -0.07
C ARG A 123 11.16 14.41 -1.41
N GLU A 124 10.96 13.09 -1.47
CA GLU A 124 10.58 12.39 -2.68
C GLU A 124 9.41 11.45 -2.37
N LEU A 125 8.28 11.71 -2.99
CA LEU A 125 7.01 11.02 -2.78
C LEU A 125 6.54 10.37 -4.07
N ALA A 126 6.42 9.04 -4.10
CA ALA A 126 5.78 8.33 -5.19
C ALA A 126 4.45 7.71 -4.71
N LEU A 127 3.39 7.87 -5.49
CA LEU A 127 2.04 7.44 -5.14
C LEU A 127 1.46 6.59 -6.26
N TYR A 128 1.03 5.38 -5.93
CA TYR A 128 0.30 4.52 -6.84
C TYR A 128 -1.19 4.55 -6.49
N GLU A 129 -1.97 5.21 -7.32
CA GLU A 129 -3.44 5.27 -7.27
C GLU A 129 -4.04 5.63 -5.90
N PRO A 130 -3.72 6.80 -5.32
CA PRO A 130 -4.35 7.27 -4.10
C PRO A 130 -5.84 7.57 -4.34
N PRO A 131 -6.78 6.98 -3.57
CA PRO A 131 -8.21 7.23 -3.73
C PRO A 131 -8.64 8.54 -3.03
N VAL A 132 -8.26 9.69 -3.59
CA VAL A 132 -8.48 11.03 -3.00
C VAL A 132 -9.78 11.69 -3.43
N GLU A 133 -10.38 11.26 -4.54
CA GLU A 133 -11.69 11.73 -4.97
C GLU A 133 -12.83 10.95 -4.28
N PRO A 134 -14.00 11.58 -4.08
CA PRO A 134 -15.16 10.88 -3.55
C PRO A 134 -15.52 9.64 -4.37
N MET A 135 -15.71 8.52 -3.69
CA MET A 135 -16.17 7.27 -4.29
C MET A 135 -17.29 6.67 -3.44
N SER A 136 -18.15 5.83 -4.06
CA SER A 136 -19.20 5.15 -3.31
C SER A 136 -18.63 4.02 -2.45
N PHE A 137 -19.17 3.93 -1.22
CA PHE A 137 -18.96 2.82 -0.30
C PHE A 137 -20.29 2.12 0.05
N ASP A 138 -21.27 2.13 -0.84
CA ASP A 138 -22.60 1.53 -0.63
C ASP A 138 -22.54 0.01 -0.37
N TRP A 139 -21.45 -0.61 -0.75
CA TRP A 139 -21.16 -2.03 -0.48
C TRP A 139 -20.73 -2.31 0.98
N LEU A 140 -20.25 -1.28 1.71
CA LEU A 140 -19.64 -1.44 3.03
C LEU A 140 -20.60 -2.04 4.08
N PRO A 141 -21.86 -1.61 4.22
CA PRO A 141 -22.78 -2.22 5.19
C PRO A 141 -23.02 -3.72 4.93
N ALA A 142 -23.10 -4.13 3.67
CA ALA A 142 -23.26 -5.54 3.30
C ALA A 142 -21.98 -6.36 3.60
N PHE A 143 -20.82 -5.76 3.41
CA PHE A 143 -19.51 -6.32 3.78
C PHE A 143 -19.41 -6.56 5.29
N GLU A 144 -19.70 -5.55 6.10
CA GLU A 144 -19.66 -5.62 7.57
C GLU A 144 -20.65 -6.66 8.10
N ALA A 145 -21.88 -6.67 7.57
CA ALA A 145 -22.86 -7.69 7.90
C ALA A 145 -22.43 -9.12 7.52
N ALA A 146 -21.64 -9.29 6.45
CA ALA A 146 -21.07 -10.57 6.09
C ALA A 146 -19.99 -11.02 7.07
N LEU A 147 -19.11 -10.10 7.48
CA LEU A 147 -18.08 -10.35 8.50
C LEU A 147 -18.69 -10.70 9.86
N ALA A 148 -19.68 -9.95 10.32
CA ALA A 148 -20.38 -10.21 11.59
C ALA A 148 -21.03 -11.60 11.65
N ARG A 149 -21.44 -12.14 10.49
CA ARG A 149 -21.99 -13.49 10.35
C ARG A 149 -20.92 -14.58 10.10
N GLY A 150 -19.64 -14.25 10.17
CA GLY A 150 -18.55 -15.18 9.86
C GLY A 150 -18.44 -15.59 8.39
N LYS A 151 -19.13 -14.88 7.47
CA LYS A 151 -19.14 -15.17 6.03
C LYS A 151 -17.97 -14.46 5.33
N THR A 152 -16.73 -14.74 5.75
CA THR A 152 -15.52 -14.05 5.28
C THR A 152 -15.36 -14.08 3.77
N ALA A 153 -15.60 -15.24 3.11
CA ALA A 153 -15.51 -15.33 1.66
C ALA A 153 -16.50 -14.39 0.92
N ARG A 154 -17.69 -14.22 1.48
CA ARG A 154 -18.69 -13.28 0.96
C ARG A 154 -18.23 -11.83 1.16
N ALA A 155 -17.66 -11.52 2.32
CA ALA A 155 -17.10 -10.20 2.59
C ALA A 155 -15.97 -9.87 1.60
N VAL A 156 -15.01 -10.77 1.37
CA VAL A 156 -13.95 -10.61 0.36
C VAL A 156 -14.54 -10.34 -1.02
N SER A 157 -15.53 -11.12 -1.44
CA SER A 157 -16.19 -10.92 -2.74
C SER A 157 -16.87 -9.55 -2.86
N LEU A 158 -17.52 -9.07 -1.80
CA LEU A 158 -18.16 -7.76 -1.76
C LEU A 158 -17.13 -6.63 -1.83
N ALA A 159 -16.01 -6.76 -1.11
CA ALA A 159 -14.93 -5.77 -1.12
C ALA A 159 -14.28 -5.67 -2.51
N ILE A 160 -13.95 -6.80 -3.14
CA ILE A 160 -13.34 -6.84 -4.48
C ILE A 160 -14.27 -6.20 -5.52
N ALA A 161 -15.58 -6.51 -5.45
CA ALA A 161 -16.57 -5.95 -6.36
C ALA A 161 -16.79 -4.44 -6.11
N GLY A 162 -16.89 -4.03 -4.84
CA GLY A 162 -17.15 -2.66 -4.46
C GLY A 162 -15.97 -1.71 -4.72
N LEU A 163 -14.75 -2.21 -4.65
CA LEU A 163 -13.53 -1.49 -5.02
C LEU A 163 -13.20 -1.61 -6.52
N GLU A 164 -13.96 -2.38 -7.28
CA GLU A 164 -13.75 -2.63 -8.72
C GLU A 164 -12.36 -3.18 -9.07
N VAL A 165 -11.67 -3.83 -8.11
CA VAL A 165 -10.30 -4.33 -8.27
C VAL A 165 -10.22 -5.79 -8.69
N GLY A 166 -11.36 -6.43 -8.96
CA GLY A 166 -11.46 -7.81 -9.40
C GLY A 166 -11.60 -7.95 -10.93
N PRO A 167 -11.61 -9.21 -11.42
CA PRO A 167 -11.82 -9.50 -12.83
C PRO A 167 -13.22 -9.07 -13.27
N ARG A 168 -13.28 -8.35 -14.41
CA ARG A 168 -14.53 -7.84 -14.97
C ARG A 168 -15.42 -8.99 -15.48
N GLY A 169 -16.73 -8.85 -15.29
CA GLY A 169 -17.71 -9.80 -15.82
C GLY A 169 -17.85 -11.12 -15.04
N VAL A 170 -17.12 -11.31 -13.94
CA VAL A 170 -17.23 -12.51 -13.12
C VAL A 170 -18.39 -12.35 -12.12
N PRO A 171 -19.40 -13.28 -12.12
CA PRO A 171 -20.49 -13.21 -11.17
C PRO A 171 -20.04 -13.29 -9.70
N ALA A 172 -20.72 -12.57 -8.81
CA ALA A 172 -20.36 -12.50 -7.38
C ALA A 172 -20.32 -13.87 -6.67
N TRP A 173 -21.14 -14.83 -7.10
CA TRP A 173 -21.12 -16.18 -6.52
C TRP A 173 -19.85 -16.94 -6.89
N VAL A 174 -19.33 -16.77 -8.11
CA VAL A 174 -18.05 -17.35 -8.55
C VAL A 174 -16.91 -16.77 -7.73
N MET A 175 -16.88 -15.44 -7.56
CA MET A 175 -15.90 -14.74 -6.71
C MET A 175 -15.97 -15.25 -5.26
N THR A 176 -17.17 -15.47 -4.72
CA THR A 176 -17.34 -16.01 -3.37
C THR A 176 -16.81 -17.44 -3.25
N LEU A 177 -17.01 -18.26 -4.29
CA LEU A 177 -16.49 -19.64 -4.31
C LEU A 177 -14.96 -19.64 -4.39
N ALA A 178 -14.39 -18.82 -5.27
CA ALA A 178 -12.93 -18.66 -5.38
C ALA A 178 -12.31 -18.16 -4.05
N ALA A 179 -12.94 -17.17 -3.42
CA ALA A 179 -12.52 -16.69 -2.11
C ALA A 179 -12.59 -17.79 -1.03
N ARG A 180 -13.62 -18.67 -1.05
CA ARG A 180 -13.68 -19.81 -0.13
C ARG A 180 -12.49 -20.74 -0.30
N VAL A 181 -12.12 -21.08 -1.52
CA VAL A 181 -10.96 -21.95 -1.79
C VAL A 181 -9.68 -21.28 -1.29
N LEU A 182 -9.47 -20.01 -1.63
CA LEU A 182 -8.30 -19.24 -1.20
C LEU A 182 -8.17 -19.19 0.33
N LEU A 183 -9.27 -18.92 1.06
CA LEU A 183 -9.26 -18.81 2.52
C LEU A 183 -8.90 -20.11 3.26
N HIS A 184 -8.84 -21.26 2.59
CA HIS A 184 -8.36 -22.54 3.16
C HIS A 184 -6.84 -22.71 2.98
N THR A 185 -6.16 -21.88 2.22
CA THR A 185 -4.70 -21.90 2.07
C THR A 185 -4.01 -21.19 3.22
N ALA A 186 -2.69 -21.31 3.34
CA ALA A 186 -1.89 -20.55 4.32
C ALA A 186 -2.02 -19.05 4.12
N GLU A 187 -1.98 -18.59 2.85
CA GLU A 187 -2.20 -17.18 2.48
C GLU A 187 -3.62 -16.71 2.81
N GLY A 188 -4.61 -17.60 2.74
CA GLY A 188 -5.99 -17.27 3.07
C GLY A 188 -6.24 -17.00 4.55
N LYS A 189 -5.44 -17.57 5.45
CA LYS A 189 -5.51 -17.24 6.89
C LYS A 189 -5.09 -15.79 7.12
N ASP A 190 -4.04 -15.33 6.46
CA ASP A 190 -3.61 -13.93 6.50
C ASP A 190 -4.68 -13.01 5.90
N ALA A 191 -5.25 -13.38 4.75
CA ALA A 191 -6.33 -12.63 4.12
C ALA A 191 -7.55 -12.49 5.05
N THR A 192 -7.86 -13.51 5.87
CA THR A 192 -8.95 -13.46 6.86
C THR A 192 -8.69 -12.39 7.93
N ALA A 193 -7.46 -12.24 8.40
CA ALA A 193 -7.10 -11.21 9.37
C ALA A 193 -7.16 -9.83 8.73
N LEU A 194 -6.60 -9.68 7.53
CA LEU A 194 -6.49 -8.40 6.82
C LEU A 194 -7.84 -7.86 6.36
N VAL A 195 -8.78 -8.73 5.94
CA VAL A 195 -10.10 -8.28 5.50
C VAL A 195 -10.91 -7.63 6.62
N ARG A 196 -10.69 -8.03 7.87
CA ARG A 196 -11.35 -7.43 9.05
C ARG A 196 -10.93 -5.98 9.29
N LEU A 197 -9.79 -5.58 8.77
CA LEU A 197 -9.26 -4.21 8.90
C LEU A 197 -9.74 -3.27 7.80
N LEU A 198 -10.47 -3.79 6.78
CA LEU A 198 -10.86 -3.00 5.63
C LEU A 198 -11.82 -1.86 5.98
N SER A 199 -12.75 -2.06 6.91
CA SER A 199 -13.67 -0.97 7.34
C SER A 199 -12.89 0.23 7.88
N ARG A 200 -11.81 -0.02 8.63
CA ARG A 200 -10.91 1.03 9.12
C ARG A 200 -10.12 1.68 7.98
N ASP A 201 -9.59 0.89 7.04
CA ASP A 201 -8.93 1.46 5.85
C ASP A 201 -9.88 2.36 5.06
N VAL A 202 -11.13 1.95 4.89
CA VAL A 202 -12.17 2.76 4.23
C VAL A 202 -12.44 4.04 5.02
N ALA A 203 -12.56 3.98 6.34
CA ALA A 203 -12.76 5.16 7.18
C ALA A 203 -11.60 6.16 7.03
N THR A 204 -10.35 5.67 7.05
CA THR A 204 -9.15 6.48 6.83
C THR A 204 -9.18 7.15 5.44
N VAL A 205 -9.47 6.40 4.38
CA VAL A 205 -9.57 6.94 3.02
C VAL A 205 -10.67 8.00 2.91
N ARG A 206 -11.87 7.72 3.44
CA ARG A 206 -13.00 8.68 3.42
C ARG A 206 -12.67 10.00 4.12
N SER A 207 -11.86 9.96 5.19
CA SER A 207 -11.50 11.15 5.95
C SER A 207 -10.65 12.15 5.17
N VAL A 208 -9.98 11.70 4.11
CA VAL A 208 -9.06 12.52 3.28
C VAL A 208 -9.62 12.86 1.90
N GLN A 209 -10.74 12.26 1.49
CA GLN A 209 -11.37 12.53 0.20
C GLN A 209 -11.96 13.93 0.11
N GLY A 210 -12.04 14.47 -1.12
CA GLY A 210 -12.68 15.76 -1.41
C GLY A 210 -11.87 16.98 -0.95
N ARG A 211 -10.57 16.85 -0.74
CA ARG A 211 -9.69 17.93 -0.27
C ARG A 211 -8.53 18.21 -1.25
N LEU A 212 -8.79 18.10 -2.55
CA LEU A 212 -7.75 18.18 -3.59
C LEU A 212 -6.92 19.46 -3.54
N GLU A 213 -7.57 20.63 -3.37
CA GLU A 213 -6.91 21.94 -3.42
C GLU A 213 -5.81 22.10 -2.38
N ARG A 214 -5.88 21.40 -1.26
CA ARG A 214 -4.80 21.46 -0.24
C ARG A 214 -3.47 20.94 -0.77
N HIS A 215 -3.49 20.03 -1.76
CA HIS A 215 -2.27 19.44 -2.30
C HIS A 215 -1.52 20.39 -3.26
N ALA A 216 -2.10 21.53 -3.62
CA ALA A 216 -1.40 22.59 -4.35
C ALA A 216 -0.21 23.20 -3.57
N SER A 217 -0.16 23.00 -2.25
CA SER A 217 0.93 23.49 -1.40
C SER A 217 2.06 22.47 -1.18
N LEU A 218 1.98 21.29 -1.78
CA LEU A 218 3.05 20.29 -1.66
C LEU A 218 4.33 20.79 -2.33
N SER A 219 5.45 20.66 -1.61
CA SER A 219 6.77 21.09 -2.07
C SER A 219 7.74 19.94 -2.35
N CYS A 220 7.38 18.71 -1.95
CA CYS A 220 8.21 17.55 -2.23
C CYS A 220 8.14 17.16 -3.72
N ARG A 221 9.23 16.60 -4.24
CA ARG A 221 9.24 16.00 -5.58
C ARG A 221 8.25 14.84 -5.61
N THR A 222 7.27 14.89 -6.51
CA THR A 222 6.16 13.95 -6.52
C THR A 222 6.06 13.18 -7.83
N LEU A 223 5.93 11.84 -7.75
CA LEU A 223 5.59 10.96 -8.87
C LEU A 223 4.21 10.35 -8.62
N LEU A 224 3.34 10.47 -9.61
CA LEU A 224 2.01 9.87 -9.62
C LEU A 224 1.98 8.72 -10.62
N LEU A 225 1.58 7.55 -10.16
CA LEU A 225 1.51 6.33 -10.96
C LEU A 225 0.09 5.78 -11.01
N ASP A 226 -0.30 5.27 -12.16
CA ASP A 226 -1.53 4.50 -12.35
C ASP A 226 -1.35 3.37 -13.38
N GLY A 227 -2.25 2.38 -13.32
CA GLY A 227 -2.29 1.31 -14.31
C GLY A 227 -3.37 1.55 -15.37
N SER A 228 -3.07 1.31 -16.66
CA SER A 228 -4.04 1.50 -17.73
C SER A 228 -5.26 0.55 -17.64
N ALA A 229 -5.13 -0.58 -16.93
CA ALA A 229 -6.21 -1.52 -16.66
C ALA A 229 -6.94 -1.28 -15.32
N SER A 230 -6.52 -0.28 -14.56
CA SER A 230 -7.11 0.07 -13.26
C SER A 230 -8.53 0.66 -13.40
N PRO A 231 -9.32 0.65 -12.30
CA PRO A 231 -10.60 1.32 -12.25
C PRO A 231 -10.53 2.79 -12.65
N ALA A 232 -11.54 3.26 -13.39
CA ALA A 232 -11.54 4.62 -13.93
C ALA A 232 -11.50 5.71 -12.85
N TYR A 233 -12.13 5.46 -11.69
CA TYR A 233 -12.15 6.42 -10.58
C TYR A 233 -10.74 6.66 -9.99
N LEU A 234 -9.88 5.63 -9.91
CA LEU A 234 -8.51 5.79 -9.45
C LEU A 234 -7.66 6.58 -10.44
N ARG A 235 -7.81 6.31 -11.73
CA ARG A 235 -7.11 7.06 -12.78
C ARG A 235 -7.52 8.53 -12.78
N ARG A 236 -8.83 8.83 -12.61
CA ARG A 236 -9.29 10.22 -12.46
C ARG A 236 -8.68 10.90 -11.23
N ALA A 237 -8.57 10.20 -10.10
CA ALA A 237 -7.92 10.75 -8.90
C ALA A 237 -6.45 11.11 -9.17
N VAL A 238 -5.73 10.26 -9.92
CA VAL A 238 -4.34 10.55 -10.34
C VAL A 238 -4.29 11.74 -11.30
N ASP A 239 -5.23 11.85 -12.26
CA ASP A 239 -5.35 13.01 -13.16
C ASP A 239 -5.57 14.31 -12.37
N ALA A 240 -6.48 14.29 -11.42
CA ALA A 240 -6.80 15.44 -10.58
C ALA A 240 -5.59 15.89 -9.73
N LEU A 241 -4.86 14.96 -9.14
CA LEU A 241 -3.64 15.27 -8.39
C LEU A 241 -2.53 15.83 -9.30
N ALA A 242 -2.35 15.27 -10.49
CA ALA A 242 -1.35 15.75 -11.45
C ALA A 242 -1.63 17.19 -11.91
N ALA A 243 -2.91 17.59 -11.95
CA ALA A 243 -3.30 18.95 -12.31
C ALA A 243 -3.07 19.97 -11.18
N ILE A 244 -2.99 19.51 -9.92
CA ILE A 244 -2.94 20.39 -8.73
C ILE A 244 -1.55 20.43 -8.10
N ILE A 245 -0.84 19.29 -8.01
CA ILE A 245 0.47 19.25 -7.35
C ILE A 245 1.54 19.89 -8.23
N PRO A 246 2.19 20.99 -7.81
CA PRO A 246 3.17 21.68 -8.62
C PRO A 246 4.36 20.77 -8.98
N GLY A 247 4.68 20.68 -10.27
CA GLY A 247 5.83 19.91 -10.77
C GLY A 247 5.72 18.39 -10.59
N ALA A 248 4.55 17.86 -10.28
CA ALA A 248 4.35 16.42 -10.20
C ALA A 248 4.58 15.77 -11.58
N SER A 249 5.38 14.70 -11.59
CA SER A 249 5.50 13.80 -12.73
C SER A 249 4.38 12.77 -12.68
N ARG A 250 3.90 12.33 -13.86
CA ARG A 250 2.87 11.30 -13.99
C ARG A 250 3.26 10.24 -15.01
N THR A 251 3.05 8.97 -14.65
CA THR A 251 3.24 7.83 -15.58
C THR A 251 2.07 6.86 -15.46
N THR A 252 1.47 6.50 -16.61
CA THR A 252 0.49 5.41 -16.70
C THR A 252 1.19 4.14 -17.19
N LEU A 253 1.21 3.11 -16.36
CA LEU A 253 1.82 1.82 -16.70
C LEU A 253 0.89 1.01 -17.60
N ALA A 254 1.37 0.70 -18.80
CA ALA A 254 0.59 -0.05 -19.79
C ALA A 254 0.24 -1.46 -19.30
N ARG A 255 -1.03 -1.84 -19.40
CA ARG A 255 -1.59 -3.16 -19.01
C ARG A 255 -1.50 -3.50 -17.53
N GLN A 256 -1.02 -2.61 -16.69
CA GLN A 256 -1.00 -2.79 -15.24
C GLN A 256 -2.35 -2.47 -14.60
N SER A 257 -2.67 -3.16 -13.53
CA SER A 257 -3.89 -2.97 -12.73
C SER A 257 -3.61 -2.25 -11.41
N HIS A 258 -4.65 -2.06 -10.60
CA HIS A 258 -4.50 -1.54 -9.23
C HIS A 258 -3.56 -2.39 -8.37
N ASN A 259 -3.47 -3.68 -8.65
CA ASN A 259 -2.65 -4.60 -7.87
C ASN A 259 -1.20 -4.72 -8.41
N ALA A 260 -0.77 -3.87 -9.33
CA ALA A 260 0.57 -3.96 -9.92
C ALA A 260 1.71 -3.88 -8.89
N PRO A 261 1.66 -3.02 -7.85
CA PRO A 261 2.78 -2.92 -6.90
C PRO A 261 3.04 -4.20 -6.11
N ASP A 262 2.02 -5.00 -5.84
CA ASP A 262 2.06 -6.13 -4.90
C ASP A 262 1.76 -7.51 -5.52
N MET A 263 1.25 -7.56 -6.78
CA MET A 263 0.85 -8.82 -7.41
C MET A 263 1.34 -8.96 -8.86
N ASP A 264 0.77 -8.19 -9.79
CA ASP A 264 0.87 -8.48 -11.22
C ASP A 264 1.90 -7.66 -11.99
N GLY A 265 2.50 -6.64 -11.37
CA GLY A 265 3.46 -5.75 -12.03
C GLY A 265 4.56 -5.15 -11.15
N PRO A 266 5.07 -5.82 -10.09
CA PRO A 266 6.01 -5.20 -9.16
C PRO A 266 7.30 -4.71 -9.83
N VAL A 267 7.79 -5.42 -10.85
CA VAL A 267 8.99 -5.03 -11.60
C VAL A 267 8.74 -3.79 -12.45
N ALA A 268 7.56 -3.67 -13.09
CA ALA A 268 7.21 -2.48 -13.87
C ALA A 268 7.11 -1.24 -12.97
N VAL A 269 6.50 -1.38 -11.79
CA VAL A 269 6.44 -0.30 -10.79
C VAL A 269 7.84 0.04 -10.28
N ALA A 270 8.68 -0.98 -9.95
CA ALA A 270 10.06 -0.77 -9.51
C ALA A 270 10.88 0.02 -10.53
N THR A 271 10.70 -0.24 -11.83
CA THR A 271 11.41 0.48 -12.90
C THR A 271 11.13 1.98 -12.84
N GLU A 272 9.88 2.39 -12.70
CA GLU A 272 9.50 3.80 -12.59
C GLU A 272 10.01 4.42 -11.29
N LEU A 273 9.93 3.69 -10.18
CA LEU A 273 10.44 4.16 -8.88
C LEU A 273 11.97 4.34 -8.91
N LEU A 274 12.72 3.41 -9.52
CA LEU A 274 14.17 3.52 -9.68
C LEU A 274 14.56 4.72 -10.53
N ALA A 275 13.82 5.00 -11.60
CA ALA A 275 14.04 6.18 -12.44
C ALA A 275 13.70 7.48 -11.68
N PHE A 276 12.67 7.47 -10.86
CA PHE A 276 12.26 8.64 -10.10
C PHE A 276 13.20 8.94 -8.93
N TYR A 277 13.59 7.98 -8.13
CA TYR A 277 14.45 8.20 -6.95
C TYR A 277 15.96 8.30 -7.29
N SER A 278 16.33 8.24 -8.57
CA SER A 278 17.72 8.33 -9.03
C SER A 278 18.33 9.73 -8.85
#